data_f4e9b46a39650a413f64f0506de29190
#
_entry.id   f4e9b46a39650a413f64f0506de29190
#
_cell.length_a   1.000
_cell.length_b   1.000
_cell.length_c   1.000
_cell.angle_alpha   90.00
_cell.angle_beta   90.00
_cell.angle_gamma   90.00
#
_symmetry.space_group_name_H-M   'P 1'
#
loop_
_entity.id
_entity.type
_entity.pdbx_description
1 polymer ?
#
loop_
_entity_poly.entity_id
_entity_poly.type
_entity_poly.pdbx_seq_one_letter_code
_entity_poly.pdbx_strand_id
1 'polypeptide(L)'
;MRAAVNHPDHGFCRDCLTPQQSGVRRCAHCGSPRLVRHPELYKLHLAHIDCDAFYAAVEKRDNPSLKDKPVIIGGGKRGVVSTACYIARINGVRSAMPMFKALEACPEAVVIKPNMEKYARVGREVRAMMQALTPLVEPISIDEAFLDLAGTERLHGMPPALVLARFSQALEKEVGITASVGLSYCKFLAKVASDFRKPRGFSIIGEAEATGFLAEQPVTLIWGVGRAFASVLERDGIRLIGQLQKMDQAELMRRYGSMGSRLYHLSRGQDERVVSADRDSKSVSAETTFDMDHSQLDDLVPVLRALSEKVSARLKKASLAGRTVVLKLKSSDFRIRTRNRQLGDPTRLADRIFTTGLELLRKEIDGTRYRLLGIGVADLCDSGKADPPDLVDTLSHKRALAEGAMDALRDKFGRSAVETGYTFGKGHRGKPARPGEEDEPEVRHPWERI
;
A
#
# COMPACT_ATOMS: atom_id res chain seq x y z
N MET A 1 -29.27 4.30 -34.29
CA MET A 1 -27.90 4.19 -34.81
C MET A 1 -27.30 5.58 -34.84
N ARG A 2 -26.52 5.97 -33.80
CA ARG A 2 -25.68 7.17 -33.86
C ARG A 2 -24.29 6.68 -34.25
N ALA A 3 -23.77 7.23 -35.33
CA ALA A 3 -22.49 6.89 -35.93
C ALA A 3 -21.40 6.98 -34.90
N ALA A 4 -20.52 5.96 -34.86
CA ALA A 4 -19.24 6.01 -34.16
C ALA A 4 -18.46 7.19 -34.73
N VAL A 5 -18.32 8.24 -33.95
CA VAL A 5 -17.54 9.42 -34.34
C VAL A 5 -16.06 9.01 -34.25
N ASN A 6 -15.50 8.75 -35.41
CA ASN A 6 -14.10 8.53 -35.60
C ASN A 6 -13.38 9.88 -35.32
N HIS A 7 -12.71 10.03 -34.15
CA HIS A 7 -12.00 11.24 -33.77
C HIS A 7 -10.48 10.97 -33.63
N PRO A 8 -9.69 10.97 -34.72
CA PRO A 8 -8.26 10.64 -34.62
C PRO A 8 -7.43 11.73 -33.92
N ASP A 9 -7.91 12.98 -33.79
CA ASP A 9 -7.07 14.11 -33.29
C ASP A 9 -7.74 14.98 -32.22
N HIS A 10 -8.77 14.50 -31.54
CA HIS A 10 -9.50 15.31 -30.58
C HIS A 10 -9.14 14.92 -29.14
N GLY A 11 -8.87 15.94 -28.32
CA GLY A 11 -8.75 15.83 -26.90
C GLY A 11 -9.93 16.46 -26.18
N PHE A 12 -9.80 16.66 -24.89
CA PHE A 12 -10.78 17.39 -24.07
C PHE A 12 -10.07 18.23 -23.01
N CYS A 13 -10.82 19.21 -22.47
CA CYS A 13 -10.39 20.01 -21.33
C CYS A 13 -10.73 19.27 -20.03
N ARG A 14 -9.78 19.10 -19.13
CA ARG A 14 -10.02 18.46 -17.83
C ARG A 14 -10.91 19.27 -16.88
N ASP A 15 -11.06 20.57 -17.12
CA ASP A 15 -11.80 21.46 -16.22
C ASP A 15 -13.26 21.63 -16.60
N CYS A 16 -13.58 21.66 -17.88
CA CYS A 16 -14.97 21.80 -18.34
C CYS A 16 -15.46 20.61 -19.17
N LEU A 17 -14.62 19.61 -19.39
CA LEU A 17 -14.88 18.40 -20.16
C LEU A 17 -15.25 18.65 -21.63
N THR A 18 -15.16 19.88 -22.10
CA THR A 18 -15.48 20.25 -23.49
C THR A 18 -14.46 19.63 -24.44
N PRO A 19 -14.90 18.97 -25.52
CA PRO A 19 -14.02 18.49 -26.58
C PRO A 19 -13.16 19.62 -27.16
N GLN A 20 -11.92 19.31 -27.49
CA GLN A 20 -10.96 20.28 -28.04
C GLN A 20 -10.35 19.75 -29.33
N GLN A 21 -10.17 20.64 -30.30
CA GLN A 21 -9.48 20.33 -31.56
C GLN A 21 -7.97 20.24 -31.37
N SER A 22 -7.27 19.59 -32.29
CA SER A 22 -5.82 19.57 -32.36
C SER A 22 -5.25 21.00 -32.50
N GLY A 23 -4.02 21.21 -31.98
CA GLY A 23 -3.30 22.48 -32.13
C GLY A 23 -3.62 23.57 -31.12
N VAL A 24 -4.76 23.56 -30.40
CA VAL A 24 -5.06 24.60 -29.40
C VAL A 24 -4.25 24.38 -28.11
N ARG A 25 -3.68 25.45 -27.56
CA ARG A 25 -2.90 25.40 -26.31
C ARG A 25 -3.73 25.57 -25.05
N ARG A 26 -4.91 26.15 -25.16
CA ARG A 26 -5.86 26.42 -24.09
C ARG A 26 -7.26 26.05 -24.54
N CYS A 27 -8.11 25.67 -23.59
CA CYS A 27 -9.50 25.38 -23.85
C CYS A 27 -10.23 26.60 -24.43
N ALA A 28 -10.88 26.43 -25.57
CA ALA A 28 -11.65 27.50 -26.22
C ALA A 28 -12.85 27.95 -25.37
N HIS A 29 -13.37 27.06 -24.50
CA HIS A 29 -14.56 27.37 -23.69
C HIS A 29 -14.20 28.03 -22.36
N CYS A 30 -13.22 27.51 -21.59
CA CYS A 30 -12.89 27.99 -20.22
C CYS A 30 -11.48 28.55 -20.06
N GLY A 31 -10.67 28.62 -21.13
CA GLY A 31 -9.31 29.16 -21.09
C GLY A 31 -8.25 28.27 -20.39
N SER A 32 -8.66 27.13 -19.84
CA SER A 32 -7.75 26.25 -19.10
C SER A 32 -6.64 25.67 -19.97
N PRO A 33 -5.39 25.58 -19.46
CA PRO A 33 -4.30 24.90 -20.14
C PRO A 33 -4.34 23.36 -19.92
N ARG A 34 -5.23 22.84 -19.08
CA ARG A 34 -5.29 21.43 -18.71
C ARG A 34 -6.03 20.61 -19.77
N LEU A 35 -5.38 20.44 -20.91
CA LEU A 35 -5.92 19.68 -22.04
C LEU A 35 -5.31 18.27 -22.05
N VAL A 36 -6.15 17.28 -22.34
CA VAL A 36 -5.75 15.88 -22.52
C VAL A 36 -5.93 15.53 -24.00
N ARG A 37 -4.89 14.97 -24.59
CA ARG A 37 -4.89 14.51 -25.99
C ARG A 37 -4.05 13.26 -26.12
N HIS A 38 -4.56 12.31 -26.87
CA HIS A 38 -3.85 11.10 -27.22
C HIS A 38 -4.57 10.39 -28.38
N PRO A 39 -3.86 9.80 -29.37
CA PRO A 39 -4.52 9.10 -30.48
C PRO A 39 -5.46 7.97 -30.03
N GLU A 40 -5.11 7.26 -28.97
CA GLU A 40 -5.87 6.15 -28.41
C GLU A 40 -6.79 6.56 -27.24
N LEU A 41 -6.96 7.86 -26.96
CA LEU A 41 -7.64 8.42 -25.79
C LEU A 41 -8.99 7.75 -25.48
N TYR A 42 -9.78 7.45 -26.50
CA TYR A 42 -11.12 6.90 -26.36
C TYR A 42 -11.20 5.38 -26.47
N LYS A 43 -10.07 4.70 -26.68
CA LYS A 43 -9.97 3.24 -26.73
C LYS A 43 -9.47 2.65 -25.39
N LEU A 44 -8.73 3.45 -24.62
CA LEU A 44 -8.12 3.00 -23.39
C LEU A 44 -9.12 2.98 -22.25
N HIS A 45 -9.05 1.95 -21.42
CA HIS A 45 -10.02 1.73 -20.35
C HIS A 45 -9.40 1.31 -19.01
N LEU A 46 -8.13 0.90 -18.97
CA LEU A 46 -7.44 0.56 -17.74
C LEU A 46 -6.81 1.80 -17.13
N ALA A 47 -7.21 2.14 -15.91
CA ALA A 47 -6.70 3.29 -15.19
C ALA A 47 -5.97 2.87 -13.90
N HIS A 48 -4.98 3.68 -13.52
CA HIS A 48 -4.42 3.72 -12.18
C HIS A 48 -4.65 5.10 -11.59
N ILE A 49 -5.23 5.15 -10.40
CA ILE A 49 -5.50 6.38 -9.66
C ILE A 49 -4.66 6.35 -8.39
N ASP A 50 -3.96 7.44 -8.09
CA ASP A 50 -3.08 7.60 -6.93
C ASP A 50 -3.29 8.99 -6.32
N CYS A 51 -3.72 9.06 -5.05
CA CYS A 51 -3.97 10.32 -4.37
C CYS A 51 -2.65 11.05 -4.07
N ASP A 52 -2.58 12.32 -4.46
CA ASP A 52 -1.36 13.12 -4.38
C ASP A 52 -0.94 13.40 -2.94
N ALA A 53 0.21 12.84 -2.51
CA ALA A 53 0.77 13.02 -1.16
C ALA A 53 -0.29 12.81 -0.06
N PHE A 54 -1.05 11.73 -0.14
CA PHE A 54 -2.33 11.47 0.51
C PHE A 54 -2.42 11.93 1.96
N TYR A 55 -1.60 11.41 2.87
CA TYR A 55 -1.69 11.80 4.29
C TYR A 55 -1.44 13.29 4.49
N ALA A 56 -0.45 13.85 3.81
CA ALA A 56 -0.15 15.26 3.91
C ALA A 56 -1.24 16.14 3.27
N ALA A 57 -1.89 15.66 2.20
CA ALA A 57 -3.03 16.35 1.58
C ALA A 57 -4.22 16.40 2.52
N VAL A 58 -4.55 15.29 3.22
CA VAL A 58 -5.61 15.25 4.24
C VAL A 58 -5.33 16.21 5.38
N GLU A 59 -4.09 16.28 5.90
CA GLU A 59 -3.74 17.21 6.98
C GLU A 59 -3.82 18.66 6.53
N LYS A 60 -3.38 18.98 5.30
CA LYS A 60 -3.49 20.34 4.75
C LYS A 60 -4.93 20.76 4.45
N ARG A 61 -5.78 19.81 4.05
CA ARG A 61 -7.22 20.04 3.89
C ARG A 61 -7.88 20.45 5.21
N ASP A 62 -7.59 19.65 6.26
CA ASP A 62 -8.22 19.84 7.58
C ASP A 62 -7.66 21.05 8.34
N ASN A 63 -6.44 21.48 8.00
CA ASN A 63 -5.80 22.66 8.60
C ASN A 63 -5.24 23.60 7.51
N PRO A 64 -6.02 24.61 7.08
CA PRO A 64 -5.61 25.57 6.05
C PRO A 64 -4.31 26.34 6.35
N SER A 65 -3.92 26.48 7.63
CA SER A 65 -2.66 27.13 8.01
C SER A 65 -1.41 26.40 7.52
N LEU A 66 -1.56 25.15 7.09
CA LEU A 66 -0.51 24.30 6.54
C LEU A 66 -0.36 24.42 5.02
N LYS A 67 -1.27 25.13 4.34
CA LYS A 67 -1.38 25.15 2.87
C LYS A 67 -0.03 25.42 2.19
N ASP A 68 0.67 26.45 2.63
CA ASP A 68 1.91 26.92 2.01
C ASP A 68 3.17 26.48 2.80
N LYS A 69 3.02 25.59 3.79
CA LYS A 69 4.13 25.07 4.58
C LYS A 69 4.59 23.69 4.08
N PRO A 70 5.89 23.37 4.19
CA PRO A 70 6.35 22.01 4.04
C PRO A 70 5.79 21.14 5.18
N VAL A 71 5.10 20.05 4.84
CA VAL A 71 4.50 19.11 5.80
C VAL A 71 5.07 17.73 5.60
N ILE A 72 5.49 17.10 6.69
CA ILE A 72 5.97 15.74 6.75
C ILE A 72 5.08 14.94 7.70
N ILE A 73 4.50 13.86 7.21
CA ILE A 73 3.81 12.90 8.06
C ILE A 73 4.80 11.82 8.46
N GLY A 74 5.01 11.67 9.76
CA GLY A 74 6.00 10.76 10.31
C GLY A 74 6.25 11.09 11.78
N GLY A 75 7.38 10.64 12.31
CA GLY A 75 7.76 10.95 13.68
C GLY A 75 8.39 9.74 14.39
N GLY A 76 8.68 9.92 15.67
CA GLY A 76 9.37 8.92 16.48
C GLY A 76 10.90 8.98 16.33
N LYS A 77 11.61 8.49 17.35
CA LYS A 77 13.08 8.55 17.45
C LYS A 77 13.79 7.80 16.31
N ARG A 78 13.24 6.67 15.89
CA ARG A 78 13.72 5.84 14.77
C ARG A 78 12.71 5.80 13.61
N GLY A 79 11.80 6.77 13.56
CA GLY A 79 10.77 6.82 12.55
C GLY A 79 11.28 7.23 11.18
N VAL A 80 10.44 6.98 10.20
CA VAL A 80 10.64 7.38 8.81
C VAL A 80 9.51 8.29 8.35
N VAL A 81 9.75 8.98 7.26
CA VAL A 81 8.73 9.75 6.55
C VAL A 81 7.70 8.77 5.96
N SER A 82 6.46 8.82 6.43
CA SER A 82 5.35 8.09 5.80
C SER A 82 4.93 8.78 4.51
N THR A 83 4.69 10.11 4.57
CA THR A 83 4.36 10.94 3.41
C THR A 83 4.93 12.34 3.58
N ALA A 84 5.45 12.92 2.50
CA ALA A 84 5.87 14.31 2.43
C ALA A 84 5.02 15.05 1.40
N CYS A 85 4.52 16.24 1.72
CA CYS A 85 3.84 17.10 0.76
C CYS A 85 4.81 17.59 -0.34
N TYR A 86 4.28 18.10 -1.45
CA TYR A 86 5.12 18.49 -2.59
C TYR A 86 6.11 19.61 -2.25
N ILE A 87 5.78 20.54 -1.34
CA ILE A 87 6.71 21.56 -0.87
C ILE A 87 7.91 20.90 -0.16
N ALA A 88 7.67 19.96 0.75
CA ALA A 88 8.75 19.23 1.40
C ALA A 88 9.55 18.35 0.40
N ARG A 89 8.91 17.80 -0.65
CA ARG A 89 9.60 17.03 -1.70
C ARG A 89 10.53 17.90 -2.56
N ILE A 90 10.22 19.17 -2.79
CA ILE A 90 11.11 20.13 -3.47
C ILE A 90 12.41 20.30 -2.67
N ASN A 91 12.33 20.31 -1.34
CA ASN A 91 13.49 20.36 -0.43
C ASN A 91 14.21 18.99 -0.28
N GLY A 92 13.90 18.01 -1.11
CA GLY A 92 14.59 16.72 -1.12
C GLY A 92 14.02 15.64 -0.22
N VAL A 93 12.96 15.92 0.55
CA VAL A 93 12.32 14.92 1.42
C VAL A 93 11.60 13.86 0.58
N ARG A 94 11.75 12.58 0.96
CA ARG A 94 11.14 11.41 0.29
C ARG A 94 10.50 10.47 1.30
N SER A 95 9.49 9.73 0.88
CA SER A 95 8.91 8.62 1.67
C SER A 95 9.98 7.59 2.02
N ALA A 96 9.82 6.94 3.17
CA ALA A 96 10.79 6.01 3.78
C ALA A 96 12.15 6.63 4.18
N MET A 97 12.37 7.93 3.99
CA MET A 97 13.56 8.62 4.48
C MET A 97 13.56 8.67 6.02
N PRO A 98 14.69 8.39 6.71
CA PRO A 98 14.77 8.59 8.15
C PRO A 98 14.42 10.02 8.55
N MET A 99 13.65 10.19 9.64
CA MET A 99 13.16 11.51 10.05
C MET A 99 14.28 12.53 10.27
N PHE A 100 15.42 12.12 10.84
CA PHE A 100 16.54 13.05 11.05
C PHE A 100 17.09 13.59 9.72
N LYS A 101 17.21 12.76 8.67
CA LYS A 101 17.64 13.21 7.34
C LYS A 101 16.58 14.10 6.67
N ALA A 102 15.31 13.83 6.91
CA ALA A 102 14.24 14.64 6.38
C ALA A 102 14.24 16.04 7.00
N LEU A 103 14.53 16.16 8.30
CA LEU A 103 14.67 17.45 9.00
C LEU A 103 15.96 18.17 8.66
N GLU A 104 17.05 17.46 8.35
CA GLU A 104 18.26 18.09 7.78
C GLU A 104 17.98 18.70 6.41
N ALA A 105 17.20 18.01 5.57
CA ALA A 105 16.84 18.49 4.21
C ALA A 105 15.78 19.61 4.24
N CYS A 106 14.92 19.66 5.22
CA CYS A 106 13.83 20.63 5.35
C CYS A 106 13.59 20.99 6.83
N PRO A 107 14.45 21.83 7.45
CA PRO A 107 14.39 22.15 8.87
C PRO A 107 13.09 22.86 9.30
N GLU A 108 12.48 23.62 8.38
CA GLU A 108 11.23 24.34 8.60
C GLU A 108 9.98 23.46 8.46
N ALA A 109 10.13 22.17 8.17
CA ALA A 109 8.99 21.30 7.95
C ALA A 109 8.15 21.11 9.22
N VAL A 110 6.84 21.24 9.06
CA VAL A 110 5.87 20.86 10.09
C VAL A 110 5.74 19.35 10.11
N VAL A 111 6.15 18.71 11.21
CA VAL A 111 6.06 17.26 11.38
C VAL A 111 4.77 16.92 12.11
N ILE A 112 3.96 16.06 11.50
CA ILE A 112 2.68 15.58 12.05
C ILE A 112 2.75 14.07 12.22
N LYS A 113 2.35 13.58 13.40
CA LYS A 113 2.23 12.13 13.65
C LYS A 113 1.09 11.57 12.79
N PRO A 114 1.27 10.38 12.18
CA PRO A 114 0.23 9.75 11.38
C PRO A 114 -1.06 9.51 12.21
N ASN A 115 -2.20 9.89 11.65
CA ASN A 115 -3.52 9.51 12.15
C ASN A 115 -4.15 8.52 11.17
N MET A 116 -3.85 7.22 11.37
CA MET A 116 -4.26 6.17 10.44
C MET A 116 -5.78 5.99 10.37
N GLU A 117 -6.51 6.22 11.47
CA GLU A 117 -7.97 6.16 11.48
C GLU A 117 -8.58 7.22 10.54
N LYS A 118 -8.09 8.45 10.64
CA LYS A 118 -8.50 9.55 9.76
C LYS A 118 -8.21 9.22 8.29
N TYR A 119 -7.00 8.74 8.00
CA TYR A 119 -6.59 8.42 6.62
C TYR A 119 -7.38 7.24 6.05
N ALA A 120 -7.64 6.21 6.86
CA ALA A 120 -8.44 5.08 6.47
C ALA A 120 -9.90 5.46 6.17
N ARG A 121 -10.48 6.37 6.94
CA ARG A 121 -11.83 6.91 6.67
C ARG A 121 -11.87 7.62 5.32
N VAL A 122 -10.92 8.54 5.06
CA VAL A 122 -10.84 9.24 3.76
C VAL A 122 -10.54 8.28 2.62
N GLY A 123 -9.66 7.28 2.83
CA GLY A 123 -9.37 6.26 1.81
C GLY A 123 -10.59 5.42 1.44
N ARG A 124 -11.46 5.08 2.42
CA ARG A 124 -12.74 4.40 2.15
C ARG A 124 -13.70 5.28 1.34
N GLU A 125 -13.77 6.57 1.66
CA GLU A 125 -14.58 7.54 0.90
C GLU A 125 -14.12 7.63 -0.56
N VAL A 126 -12.82 7.79 -0.80
CA VAL A 126 -12.25 7.80 -2.16
C VAL A 126 -12.52 6.47 -2.88
N ARG A 127 -12.36 5.33 -2.20
CA ARG A 127 -12.66 4.02 -2.78
C ARG A 127 -14.13 3.86 -3.17
N ALA A 128 -15.06 4.33 -2.34
CA ALA A 128 -16.48 4.31 -2.68
C ALA A 128 -16.77 5.14 -3.94
N MET A 129 -16.12 6.29 -4.10
CA MET A 129 -16.21 7.08 -5.34
C MET A 129 -15.65 6.33 -6.56
N MET A 130 -14.54 5.59 -6.41
CA MET A 130 -13.99 4.75 -7.49
C MET A 130 -14.95 3.60 -7.85
N GLN A 131 -15.56 2.95 -6.85
CA GLN A 131 -16.52 1.86 -7.05
C GLN A 131 -17.82 2.31 -7.71
N ALA A 132 -18.18 3.60 -7.60
CA ALA A 132 -19.29 4.18 -8.35
C ALA A 132 -19.01 4.31 -9.87
N LEU A 133 -17.72 4.23 -10.28
CA LEU A 133 -17.34 4.28 -11.69
C LEU A 133 -17.40 2.90 -12.36
N THR A 134 -17.00 1.86 -11.63
CA THR A 134 -16.92 0.47 -12.11
C THR A 134 -16.84 -0.48 -10.91
N PRO A 135 -17.44 -1.69 -11.01
CA PRO A 135 -17.24 -2.73 -9.99
C PRO A 135 -15.81 -3.30 -9.98
N LEU A 136 -15.06 -3.14 -11.08
CA LEU A 136 -13.69 -3.64 -11.21
C LEU A 136 -12.69 -2.61 -10.68
N VAL A 137 -12.61 -2.51 -9.36
CA VAL A 137 -11.64 -1.69 -8.62
C VAL A 137 -10.72 -2.61 -7.82
N GLU A 138 -9.43 -2.59 -8.11
CA GLU A 138 -8.39 -3.32 -7.39
C GLU A 138 -7.55 -2.36 -6.55
N PRO A 139 -7.78 -2.28 -5.23
CA PRO A 139 -6.96 -1.47 -4.35
C PRO A 139 -5.54 -2.04 -4.24
N ILE A 140 -4.54 -1.17 -4.31
CA ILE A 140 -3.13 -1.52 -4.08
C ILE A 140 -2.70 -1.06 -2.70
N SER A 141 -3.14 0.14 -2.32
CA SER A 141 -2.91 0.73 -1.00
C SER A 141 -4.17 1.44 -0.50
N ILE A 142 -4.02 2.23 0.55
CA ILE A 142 -5.10 3.06 1.11
C ILE A 142 -5.51 4.20 0.17
N ASP A 143 -4.61 4.63 -0.72
CA ASP A 143 -4.70 5.84 -1.55
C ASP A 143 -4.56 5.57 -3.05
N GLU A 144 -4.31 4.32 -3.47
CA GLU A 144 -4.18 3.99 -4.89
C GLU A 144 -4.95 2.72 -5.27
N ALA A 145 -5.47 2.71 -6.50
CA ALA A 145 -6.17 1.56 -7.07
C ALA A 145 -6.05 1.50 -8.59
N PHE A 146 -6.17 0.28 -9.14
CA PHE A 146 -6.48 0.07 -10.54
C PHE A 146 -7.99 0.01 -10.74
N LEU A 147 -8.44 0.52 -11.89
CA LEU A 147 -9.82 0.47 -12.34
C LEU A 147 -9.86 -0.07 -13.77
N ASP A 148 -10.80 -0.95 -14.04
CA ASP A 148 -11.16 -1.31 -15.40
C ASP A 148 -12.53 -0.70 -15.74
N LEU A 149 -12.56 0.22 -16.70
CA LEU A 149 -13.75 0.91 -17.15
C LEU A 149 -14.27 0.37 -18.50
N ALA A 150 -13.80 -0.80 -18.95
CA ALA A 150 -14.30 -1.41 -20.16
C ALA A 150 -15.83 -1.65 -20.05
N GLY A 151 -16.58 -1.27 -21.08
CA GLY A 151 -18.03 -1.46 -21.14
C GLY A 151 -18.85 -0.51 -20.27
N THR A 152 -18.23 0.46 -19.58
CA THR A 152 -18.95 1.42 -18.73
C THR A 152 -19.46 2.67 -19.47
N GLU A 153 -19.21 2.81 -20.77
CA GLU A 153 -19.59 3.98 -21.57
C GLU A 153 -21.10 4.21 -21.59
N ARG A 154 -21.88 3.12 -21.62
CA ARG A 154 -23.35 3.21 -21.58
C ARG A 154 -23.87 3.69 -20.24
N LEU A 155 -23.22 3.28 -19.15
CA LEU A 155 -23.57 3.69 -17.79
C LEU A 155 -23.32 5.18 -17.57
N HIS A 156 -22.17 5.67 -18.04
CA HIS A 156 -21.76 7.05 -17.79
C HIS A 156 -22.16 8.03 -18.91
N GLY A 157 -22.59 7.53 -20.07
CA GLY A 157 -22.87 8.34 -21.27
C GLY A 157 -21.62 9.01 -21.86
N MET A 158 -20.41 8.55 -21.48
CA MET A 158 -19.12 9.11 -21.92
C MET A 158 -17.99 8.07 -21.85
N PRO A 159 -16.89 8.27 -22.62
CA PRO A 159 -15.75 7.36 -22.61
C PRO A 159 -14.96 7.42 -21.29
N PRO A 160 -14.17 6.35 -20.96
CA PRO A 160 -13.41 6.22 -19.73
C PRO A 160 -12.55 7.43 -19.37
N ALA A 161 -11.87 8.03 -20.34
CA ALA A 161 -11.02 9.20 -20.10
C ALA A 161 -11.80 10.40 -19.53
N LEU A 162 -13.01 10.65 -20.02
CA LEU A 162 -13.89 11.72 -19.50
C LEU A 162 -14.47 11.37 -18.13
N VAL A 163 -14.82 10.10 -17.90
CA VAL A 163 -15.26 9.60 -16.59
C VAL A 163 -14.19 9.86 -15.54
N LEU A 164 -12.92 9.53 -15.83
CA LEU A 164 -11.78 9.75 -14.95
C LEU A 164 -11.50 11.22 -14.68
N ALA A 165 -11.64 12.08 -15.68
CA ALA A 165 -11.49 13.52 -15.49
C ALA A 165 -12.60 14.10 -14.60
N ARG A 166 -13.85 13.66 -14.78
CA ARG A 166 -14.98 14.02 -13.92
C ARG A 166 -14.78 13.52 -12.49
N PHE A 167 -14.30 12.29 -12.33
CA PHE A 167 -13.91 11.76 -11.02
C PHE A 167 -12.86 12.65 -10.33
N SER A 168 -11.80 13.06 -11.03
CA SER A 168 -10.78 13.93 -10.47
C SER A 168 -11.33 15.28 -9.99
N GLN A 169 -12.29 15.84 -10.71
CA GLN A 169 -13.01 17.07 -10.31
C GLN A 169 -13.88 16.84 -9.07
N ALA A 170 -14.64 15.74 -9.04
CA ALA A 170 -15.49 15.37 -7.92
C ALA A 170 -14.64 15.14 -6.65
N LEU A 171 -13.53 14.41 -6.75
CA LEU A 171 -12.60 14.16 -5.65
C LEU A 171 -12.07 15.47 -5.05
N GLU A 172 -11.68 16.41 -5.89
CA GLU A 172 -11.18 17.70 -5.45
C GLU A 172 -12.27 18.55 -4.79
N LYS A 173 -13.51 18.52 -5.33
CA LYS A 173 -14.64 19.30 -4.81
C LYS A 173 -15.25 18.70 -3.55
N GLU A 174 -15.42 17.38 -3.48
CA GLU A 174 -16.17 16.70 -2.44
C GLU A 174 -15.27 16.25 -1.28
N VAL A 175 -14.08 15.70 -1.61
CA VAL A 175 -13.13 15.20 -0.59
C VAL A 175 -12.05 16.22 -0.25
N GLY A 176 -11.81 17.21 -1.12
CA GLY A 176 -10.83 18.26 -0.89
C GLY A 176 -9.37 17.86 -1.07
N ILE A 177 -9.10 16.74 -1.76
CA ILE A 177 -7.77 16.26 -2.10
C ILE A 177 -7.66 16.05 -3.61
N THR A 178 -6.42 15.89 -4.11
CA THR A 178 -6.19 15.63 -5.53
C THR A 178 -5.64 14.23 -5.76
N ALA A 179 -5.82 13.73 -6.97
CA ALA A 179 -5.22 12.49 -7.43
C ALA A 179 -4.59 12.66 -8.81
N SER A 180 -3.61 11.82 -9.10
CA SER A 180 -3.01 11.66 -10.41
C SER A 180 -3.53 10.39 -11.07
N VAL A 181 -3.90 10.49 -12.35
CA VAL A 181 -4.51 9.45 -13.15
C VAL A 181 -3.54 9.00 -14.24
N GLY A 182 -3.32 7.71 -14.35
CA GLY A 182 -2.68 7.08 -15.50
C GLY A 182 -3.69 6.23 -16.25
N LEU A 183 -3.82 6.43 -17.56
CA LEU A 183 -4.72 5.67 -18.42
C LEU A 183 -3.91 4.91 -19.46
N SER A 184 -4.17 3.62 -19.61
CA SER A 184 -3.45 2.77 -20.56
C SER A 184 -4.27 1.54 -20.95
N TYR A 185 -3.68 0.65 -21.74
CA TYR A 185 -4.26 -0.64 -22.12
C TYR A 185 -3.89 -1.78 -21.16
N CYS A 186 -2.91 -1.60 -20.25
CA CYS A 186 -2.50 -2.59 -19.26
C CYS A 186 -2.16 -1.95 -17.91
N LYS A 187 -2.20 -2.76 -16.83
CA LYS A 187 -1.98 -2.29 -15.45
C LYS A 187 -0.59 -1.67 -15.25
N PHE A 188 0.45 -2.28 -15.79
CA PHE A 188 1.82 -1.79 -15.65
C PHE A 188 1.95 -0.36 -16.16
N LEU A 189 1.51 -0.10 -17.39
CA LEU A 189 1.64 1.22 -18.00
C LEU A 189 0.68 2.24 -17.42
N ALA A 190 -0.52 1.83 -16.99
CA ALA A 190 -1.42 2.71 -16.27
C ALA A 190 -0.76 3.23 -14.96
N LYS A 191 -0.08 2.33 -14.20
CA LYS A 191 0.64 2.75 -13.00
C LYS A 191 1.83 3.66 -13.33
N VAL A 192 2.61 3.33 -14.35
CA VAL A 192 3.71 4.18 -14.81
C VAL A 192 3.18 5.56 -15.20
N ALA A 193 2.10 5.62 -15.98
CA ALA A 193 1.51 6.89 -16.44
C ALA A 193 1.04 7.78 -15.28
N SER A 194 0.49 7.20 -14.19
CA SER A 194 0.00 7.97 -13.06
C SER A 194 1.11 8.71 -12.29
N ASP A 195 2.37 8.25 -12.39
CA ASP A 195 3.52 8.90 -11.76
C ASP A 195 4.07 10.10 -12.56
N PHE A 196 3.72 10.19 -13.85
CA PHE A 196 4.08 11.35 -14.64
C PHE A 196 3.22 12.56 -14.32
N ARG A 197 3.83 13.72 -14.27
CA ARG A 197 3.16 15.02 -14.05
C ARG A 197 2.42 15.15 -12.73
N LYS A 198 2.80 14.36 -11.69
CA LYS A 198 2.31 14.61 -10.33
C LYS A 198 2.75 16.00 -9.84
N PRO A 199 1.90 16.71 -9.07
CA PRO A 199 0.55 16.40 -8.66
C PRO A 199 -0.52 16.75 -9.72
N ARG A 200 -1.74 16.25 -9.51
CA ARG A 200 -2.89 16.49 -10.39
C ARG A 200 -2.63 16.02 -11.84
N GLY A 201 -1.81 14.97 -11.99
CA GLY A 201 -1.44 14.42 -13.28
C GLY A 201 -2.65 13.76 -13.98
N PHE A 202 -2.64 13.79 -15.30
CA PHE A 202 -3.46 12.93 -16.13
C PHE A 202 -2.60 12.55 -17.34
N SER A 203 -2.08 11.36 -17.31
CA SER A 203 -1.10 10.90 -18.31
C SER A 203 -1.62 9.64 -18.99
N ILE A 204 -1.29 9.50 -20.25
CA ILE A 204 -1.72 8.40 -21.10
C ILE A 204 -0.49 7.76 -21.71
N ILE A 205 -0.48 6.44 -21.76
CA ILE A 205 0.46 5.64 -22.53
C ILE A 205 -0.35 4.64 -23.33
N GLY A 206 -0.40 4.82 -24.65
CA GLY A 206 -1.11 3.95 -25.58
C GLY A 206 -0.26 2.74 -25.98
N GLU A 207 -0.88 1.81 -26.69
CA GLU A 207 -0.23 0.57 -27.13
C GLU A 207 0.81 0.86 -28.23
N ALA A 208 0.49 1.76 -29.14
CA ALA A 208 1.34 2.05 -30.29
C ALA A 208 2.73 2.60 -29.92
N GLU A 209 2.81 3.43 -28.89
CA GLU A 209 4.09 4.02 -28.46
C GLU A 209 4.79 3.27 -27.33
N ALA A 210 4.10 2.33 -26.66
CA ALA A 210 4.55 1.73 -25.40
C ALA A 210 5.97 1.16 -25.46
N THR A 211 6.29 0.36 -26.49
CA THR A 211 7.61 -0.26 -26.64
C THR A 211 8.70 0.77 -26.83
N GLY A 212 8.48 1.78 -27.68
CA GLY A 212 9.43 2.87 -27.91
C GLY A 212 9.63 3.74 -26.68
N PHE A 213 8.53 4.13 -26.04
CA PHE A 213 8.56 4.88 -24.77
C PHE A 213 9.37 4.15 -23.69
N LEU A 214 9.11 2.84 -23.52
CA LEU A 214 9.81 2.03 -22.52
C LEU A 214 11.29 1.87 -22.80
N ALA A 215 11.71 1.82 -24.07
CA ALA A 215 13.12 1.61 -24.46
C ALA A 215 14.07 2.64 -23.81
N GLU A 216 13.62 3.87 -23.68
CA GLU A 216 14.40 4.99 -23.14
C GLU A 216 14.35 5.07 -21.59
N GLN A 217 13.51 4.28 -20.95
CA GLN A 217 13.31 4.34 -19.51
C GLN A 217 14.32 3.47 -18.75
N PRO A 218 14.70 3.87 -17.52
CA PRO A 218 15.54 3.04 -16.66
C PRO A 218 14.80 1.76 -16.24
N VAL A 219 15.53 0.67 -16.05
CA VAL A 219 14.98 -0.62 -15.61
C VAL A 219 14.23 -0.54 -14.28
N THR A 220 14.53 0.44 -13.46
CA THR A 220 13.85 0.69 -12.17
C THR A 220 12.38 1.10 -12.33
N LEU A 221 11.96 1.49 -13.55
CA LEU A 221 10.55 1.77 -13.84
C LEU A 221 9.70 0.50 -13.87
N ILE A 222 10.30 -0.65 -14.15
CA ILE A 222 9.59 -1.92 -14.19
C ILE A 222 9.12 -2.28 -12.78
N TRP A 223 7.83 -2.42 -12.63
CA TRP A 223 7.21 -2.80 -11.36
C TRP A 223 7.73 -4.14 -10.85
N GLY A 224 8.40 -4.10 -9.69
CA GLY A 224 9.09 -5.24 -9.08
C GLY A 224 10.63 -5.17 -9.20
N VAL A 225 11.18 -4.22 -9.95
CA VAL A 225 12.62 -3.94 -9.97
C VAL A 225 12.96 -2.93 -8.88
N GLY A 226 13.13 -3.43 -7.65
CA GLY A 226 13.62 -2.63 -6.52
C GLY A 226 15.13 -2.40 -6.58
N ARG A 227 15.67 -1.60 -5.64
CA ARG A 227 17.11 -1.22 -5.60
C ARG A 227 18.07 -2.41 -5.67
N ALA A 228 17.79 -3.48 -4.92
CA ALA A 228 18.66 -4.66 -4.88
C ALA A 228 18.73 -5.34 -6.26
N PHE A 229 17.57 -5.52 -6.92
CA PHE A 229 17.52 -6.16 -8.22
C PHE A 229 18.04 -5.23 -9.34
N ALA A 230 17.80 -3.92 -9.23
CA ALA A 230 18.39 -2.94 -10.12
C ALA A 230 19.94 -2.99 -10.09
N SER A 231 20.54 -3.15 -8.89
CA SER A 231 21.99 -3.32 -8.76
C SER A 231 22.50 -4.64 -9.39
N VAL A 232 21.68 -5.70 -9.44
CA VAL A 232 22.03 -6.93 -10.17
C VAL A 232 22.05 -6.65 -11.67
N LEU A 233 20.99 -6.05 -12.20
CA LEU A 233 20.88 -5.70 -13.62
C LEU A 233 22.02 -4.75 -14.04
N GLU A 234 22.37 -3.76 -13.22
CA GLU A 234 23.44 -2.83 -13.50
C GLU A 234 24.82 -3.50 -13.58
N ARG A 235 25.10 -4.46 -12.69
CA ARG A 235 26.35 -5.27 -12.78
C ARG A 235 26.42 -6.07 -14.07
N ASP A 236 25.27 -6.49 -14.60
CA ASP A 236 25.19 -7.19 -15.90
C ASP A 236 25.15 -6.21 -17.09
N GLY A 237 25.38 -4.91 -16.85
CA GLY A 237 25.42 -3.87 -17.88
C GLY A 237 24.04 -3.40 -18.34
N ILE A 238 22.96 -3.78 -17.66
CA ILE A 238 21.58 -3.48 -18.04
C ILE A 238 21.05 -2.32 -17.18
N ARG A 239 20.90 -1.14 -17.78
CA ARG A 239 20.41 0.08 -17.14
C ARG A 239 19.09 0.59 -17.71
N LEU A 240 18.90 0.40 -19.02
CA LEU A 240 17.70 0.84 -19.74
C LEU A 240 16.84 -0.35 -20.15
N ILE A 241 15.53 -0.14 -20.20
CA ILE A 241 14.55 -1.16 -20.62
C ILE A 241 14.81 -1.60 -22.07
N GLY A 242 15.28 -0.71 -22.96
CA GLY A 242 15.61 -1.06 -24.33
C GLY A 242 16.72 -2.11 -24.46
N GLN A 243 17.57 -2.27 -23.46
CA GLN A 243 18.56 -3.35 -23.44
C GLN A 243 17.88 -4.70 -23.17
N LEU A 244 16.86 -4.75 -22.30
CA LEU A 244 16.04 -5.95 -22.06
C LEU A 244 15.24 -6.34 -23.31
N GLN A 245 14.76 -5.38 -24.07
CA GLN A 245 14.03 -5.61 -25.32
C GLN A 245 14.86 -6.32 -26.39
N LYS A 246 16.19 -6.20 -26.34
CA LYS A 246 17.13 -6.86 -27.27
C LYS A 246 17.47 -8.29 -26.89
N MET A 247 17.09 -8.72 -25.68
CA MET A 247 17.35 -10.07 -25.15
C MET A 247 16.16 -10.97 -25.40
N ASP A 248 16.42 -12.25 -25.63
CA ASP A 248 15.34 -13.25 -25.71
C ASP A 248 14.87 -13.68 -24.33
N GLN A 249 13.68 -14.27 -24.28
CA GLN A 249 13.05 -14.72 -23.05
C GLN A 249 13.84 -15.83 -22.34
N ALA A 250 14.41 -16.76 -23.11
CA ALA A 250 15.15 -17.89 -22.55
C ALA A 250 16.43 -17.41 -21.86
N GLU A 251 17.14 -16.43 -22.44
CA GLU A 251 18.30 -15.83 -21.82
C GLU A 251 17.95 -15.10 -20.52
N LEU A 252 16.90 -14.29 -20.54
CA LEU A 252 16.43 -13.58 -19.33
C LEU A 252 16.00 -14.55 -18.24
N MET A 253 15.30 -15.64 -18.59
CA MET A 253 14.89 -16.66 -17.62
C MET A 253 16.09 -17.43 -17.05
N ARG A 254 17.10 -17.73 -17.88
CA ARG A 254 18.33 -18.39 -17.41
C ARG A 254 19.10 -17.53 -16.41
N ARG A 255 19.16 -16.19 -16.62
CA ARG A 255 19.88 -15.26 -15.74
C ARG A 255 19.11 -14.92 -14.47
N TYR A 256 17.80 -14.73 -14.56
CA TYR A 256 16.99 -14.12 -13.50
C TYR A 256 15.78 -14.95 -13.07
N GLY A 257 15.68 -16.19 -13.51
CA GLY A 257 14.58 -17.09 -13.13
C GLY A 257 13.20 -16.56 -13.56
N SER A 258 12.22 -16.67 -12.69
CA SER A 258 10.86 -16.17 -12.93
C SER A 258 10.79 -14.65 -13.17
N MET A 259 11.72 -13.89 -12.57
CA MET A 259 11.84 -12.46 -12.86
C MET A 259 12.28 -12.19 -14.30
N GLY A 260 13.06 -13.08 -14.92
CA GLY A 260 13.47 -12.95 -16.33
C GLY A 260 12.28 -12.98 -17.29
N SER A 261 11.31 -13.88 -17.09
CA SER A 261 10.06 -13.88 -17.86
C SER A 261 9.29 -12.58 -17.69
N ARG A 262 9.18 -12.10 -16.44
CA ARG A 262 8.52 -10.83 -16.15
C ARG A 262 9.21 -9.63 -16.81
N LEU A 263 10.54 -9.57 -16.78
CA LEU A 263 11.32 -8.54 -17.45
C LEU A 263 11.09 -8.55 -18.96
N TYR A 264 11.02 -9.75 -19.58
CA TYR A 264 10.77 -9.90 -20.99
C TYR A 264 9.44 -9.27 -21.42
N HIS A 265 8.36 -9.63 -20.74
CA HIS A 265 7.02 -9.14 -21.07
C HIS A 265 6.85 -7.66 -20.74
N LEU A 266 7.19 -7.24 -19.52
CA LEU A 266 6.99 -5.84 -19.11
C LEU A 266 7.89 -4.87 -19.87
N SER A 267 9.09 -5.27 -20.29
CA SER A 267 9.94 -4.41 -21.12
C SER A 267 9.32 -4.09 -22.49
N ARG A 268 8.40 -4.93 -22.96
CA ARG A 268 7.65 -4.78 -24.21
C ARG A 268 6.24 -4.22 -24.03
N GLY A 269 5.89 -3.79 -22.81
CA GLY A 269 4.57 -3.29 -22.48
C GLY A 269 3.50 -4.37 -22.36
N GLN A 270 3.88 -5.64 -22.30
CA GLN A 270 2.96 -6.79 -22.21
C GLN A 270 2.67 -7.10 -20.74
N ASP A 271 1.45 -6.86 -20.30
CA ASP A 271 0.96 -7.17 -18.95
C ASP A 271 -0.48 -7.67 -19.02
N GLU A 272 -0.64 -8.98 -18.95
CA GLU A 272 -1.92 -9.68 -19.10
C GLU A 272 -2.72 -9.76 -17.77
N ARG A 273 -2.22 -9.15 -16.69
CA ARG A 273 -2.91 -9.17 -15.40
C ARG A 273 -4.19 -8.36 -15.49
N VAL A 274 -5.31 -9.01 -15.19
CA VAL A 274 -6.63 -8.34 -15.11
C VAL A 274 -6.78 -7.60 -13.79
N VAL A 275 -7.69 -6.62 -13.77
CA VAL A 275 -8.12 -5.95 -12.53
C VAL A 275 -9.03 -6.90 -11.77
N SER A 276 -8.68 -7.18 -10.51
CA SER A 276 -9.44 -8.08 -9.63
C SER A 276 -9.91 -7.32 -8.39
N ALA A 277 -11.21 -7.25 -8.18
CA ALA A 277 -11.81 -6.63 -7.01
C ALA A 277 -11.52 -7.44 -5.73
N ASP A 278 -11.41 -8.75 -5.88
CA ASP A 278 -11.19 -9.67 -4.77
C ASP A 278 -9.72 -10.05 -4.65
N ARG A 279 -9.14 -9.70 -3.52
CA ARG A 279 -7.82 -10.17 -3.11
C ARG A 279 -7.88 -10.73 -1.71
N ASP A 280 -7.68 -12.03 -1.62
CA ASP A 280 -7.52 -12.69 -0.34
C ASP A 280 -6.24 -12.23 0.37
N SER A 281 -6.37 -11.85 1.63
CA SER A 281 -5.22 -11.59 2.49
C SER A 281 -4.42 -12.89 2.66
N LYS A 282 -3.10 -12.83 2.46
CA LYS A 282 -2.22 -14.01 2.62
C LYS A 282 -1.70 -14.17 4.05
N SER A 283 -1.63 -13.08 4.81
CA SER A 283 -1.17 -13.10 6.19
C SER A 283 -1.68 -11.89 6.96
N VAL A 284 -1.78 -12.02 8.28
CA VAL A 284 -2.05 -10.94 9.22
C VAL A 284 -0.88 -10.84 10.19
N SER A 285 -0.28 -9.66 10.33
CA SER A 285 0.90 -9.47 11.18
C SER A 285 0.90 -8.14 11.92
N ALA A 286 1.70 -8.05 12.97
CA ALA A 286 2.00 -6.82 13.67
C ALA A 286 3.50 -6.78 14.01
N GLU A 287 4.12 -5.61 13.89
CA GLU A 287 5.52 -5.43 14.26
C GLU A 287 5.74 -4.07 14.91
N THR A 288 6.82 -3.95 15.68
CA THR A 288 7.25 -2.69 16.27
C THR A 288 8.75 -2.51 16.19
N THR A 289 9.18 -1.27 15.93
CA THR A 289 10.59 -0.86 16.02
C THR A 289 10.82 -0.24 17.37
N PHE A 290 11.83 -0.71 18.11
CA PHE A 290 12.17 -0.23 19.44
C PHE A 290 12.93 1.11 19.38
N ASP A 291 12.75 1.94 20.40
CA ASP A 291 13.57 3.15 20.57
C ASP A 291 15.03 2.85 20.95
N MET A 292 15.24 1.72 21.63
CA MET A 292 16.55 1.13 21.94
C MET A 292 16.55 -0.35 21.57
N ASP A 293 17.73 -0.88 21.20
CA ASP A 293 17.84 -2.29 20.84
C ASP A 293 17.79 -3.18 22.10
N HIS A 294 17.13 -4.33 21.99
CA HIS A 294 16.99 -5.34 23.04
C HIS A 294 17.69 -6.64 22.65
N SER A 295 18.35 -7.29 23.62
CA SER A 295 19.01 -8.60 23.43
C SER A 295 18.53 -9.65 24.43
N GLN A 296 17.81 -9.22 25.48
CA GLN A 296 17.34 -10.13 26.52
C GLN A 296 15.93 -10.61 26.23
N LEU A 297 15.67 -11.88 26.53
CA LEU A 297 14.36 -12.49 26.36
C LEU A 297 13.28 -11.74 27.15
N ASP A 298 13.60 -11.36 28.40
CA ASP A 298 12.66 -10.71 29.33
C ASP A 298 12.16 -9.34 28.82
N ASP A 299 12.94 -8.64 27.98
CA ASP A 299 12.53 -7.40 27.35
C ASP A 299 11.59 -7.64 26.14
N LEU A 300 11.84 -8.75 25.42
CA LEU A 300 11.14 -9.06 24.18
C LEU A 300 9.80 -9.78 24.40
N VAL A 301 9.67 -10.58 25.47
CA VAL A 301 8.48 -11.37 25.76
C VAL A 301 7.21 -10.53 25.94
N PRO A 302 7.19 -9.42 26.71
CA PRO A 302 6.01 -8.56 26.83
C PRO A 302 5.60 -7.96 25.51
N VAL A 303 6.56 -7.56 24.68
CA VAL A 303 6.28 -7.01 23.35
C VAL A 303 5.70 -8.07 22.42
N LEU A 304 6.27 -9.29 22.43
CA LEU A 304 5.74 -10.40 21.65
C LEU A 304 4.29 -10.71 22.05
N ARG A 305 3.97 -10.69 23.37
CA ARG A 305 2.60 -10.89 23.86
C ARG A 305 1.66 -9.82 23.33
N ALA A 306 2.00 -8.56 23.46
CA ALA A 306 1.19 -7.44 22.98
C ALA A 306 0.94 -7.52 21.46
N LEU A 307 1.97 -7.85 20.67
CA LEU A 307 1.83 -8.04 19.23
C LEU A 307 0.96 -9.25 18.88
N SER A 308 1.04 -10.35 19.64
CA SER A 308 0.20 -11.54 19.45
C SER A 308 -1.27 -11.24 19.71
N GLU A 309 -1.59 -10.47 20.74
CA GLU A 309 -2.93 -9.98 21.04
C GLU A 309 -3.46 -9.07 19.92
N LYS A 310 -2.60 -8.20 19.37
CA LYS A 310 -2.96 -7.35 18.22
C LYS A 310 -3.26 -8.17 16.96
N VAL A 311 -2.46 -9.20 16.66
CA VAL A 311 -2.70 -10.12 15.52
C VAL A 311 -3.99 -10.90 15.72
N SER A 312 -4.23 -11.46 16.91
CA SER A 312 -5.47 -12.16 17.25
C SER A 312 -6.71 -11.30 17.04
N ALA A 313 -6.70 -10.06 17.58
CA ALA A 313 -7.82 -9.12 17.40
C ALA A 313 -8.09 -8.82 15.92
N ARG A 314 -7.05 -8.65 15.10
CA ARG A 314 -7.17 -8.44 13.66
C ARG A 314 -7.76 -9.65 12.93
N LEU A 315 -7.31 -10.86 13.27
CA LEU A 315 -7.86 -12.11 12.73
C LEU A 315 -9.34 -12.26 13.07
N LYS A 316 -9.73 -12.02 14.34
CA LYS A 316 -11.10 -12.08 14.80
C LYS A 316 -12.00 -11.06 14.09
N LYS A 317 -11.56 -9.81 13.97
CA LYS A 317 -12.27 -8.73 13.24
C LYS A 317 -12.50 -9.08 11.77
N ALA A 318 -11.54 -9.76 11.14
CA ALA A 318 -11.62 -10.16 9.73
C ALA A 318 -12.32 -11.52 9.51
N SER A 319 -12.80 -12.19 10.56
CA SER A 319 -13.33 -13.56 10.51
C SER A 319 -12.35 -14.56 9.89
N LEU A 320 -11.05 -14.38 10.16
CA LEU A 320 -9.97 -15.22 9.66
C LEU A 320 -9.29 -16.00 10.78
N ALA A 321 -8.65 -17.08 10.39
CA ALA A 321 -7.67 -17.84 11.17
C ALA A 321 -6.51 -18.23 10.27
N GLY A 322 -5.41 -18.74 10.82
CA GLY A 322 -4.32 -19.22 9.98
C GLY A 322 -3.48 -20.28 10.66
N ARG A 323 -2.73 -21.01 9.84
CA ARG A 323 -2.01 -22.21 10.27
C ARG A 323 -0.54 -21.98 10.54
N THR A 324 0.08 -20.97 9.96
CA THR A 324 1.52 -20.75 10.08
C THR A 324 1.82 -19.49 10.89
N VAL A 325 2.44 -19.67 12.07
CA VAL A 325 2.94 -18.55 12.88
C VAL A 325 4.32 -18.15 12.38
N VAL A 326 4.51 -16.85 12.15
CA VAL A 326 5.74 -16.28 11.59
C VAL A 326 6.32 -15.23 12.55
N LEU A 327 7.50 -15.48 13.05
CA LEU A 327 8.32 -14.52 13.84
C LEU A 327 9.24 -13.77 12.89
N LYS A 328 9.33 -12.46 13.03
CA LYS A 328 10.26 -11.58 12.32
C LYS A 328 11.10 -10.80 13.32
N LEU A 329 12.40 -10.87 13.16
CA LEU A 329 13.37 -10.11 13.95
C LEU A 329 14.24 -9.29 13.02
N LYS A 330 14.57 -8.07 13.41
CA LYS A 330 15.53 -7.24 12.69
C LYS A 330 16.61 -6.80 13.67
N SER A 331 17.87 -7.10 13.38
CA SER A 331 19.01 -6.75 14.21
C SER A 331 19.42 -5.28 14.06
N SER A 332 20.28 -4.81 14.93
CA SER A 332 20.83 -3.44 14.93
C SER A 332 21.54 -3.09 13.61
N ASP A 333 22.17 -4.08 12.97
CA ASP A 333 22.82 -3.98 11.65
C ASP A 333 21.86 -4.17 10.46
N PHE A 334 20.53 -4.11 10.72
CA PHE A 334 19.45 -4.20 9.75
C PHE A 334 19.26 -5.57 9.07
N ARG A 335 19.94 -6.63 9.52
CA ARG A 335 19.66 -7.98 9.03
C ARG A 335 18.32 -8.47 9.53
N ILE A 336 17.56 -9.12 8.64
CA ILE A 336 16.24 -9.68 8.95
C ILE A 336 16.40 -11.18 9.13
N ARG A 337 15.89 -11.70 10.28
CA ARG A 337 15.68 -13.12 10.52
C ARG A 337 14.20 -13.40 10.57
N THR A 338 13.73 -14.37 9.79
CA THR A 338 12.35 -14.84 9.82
C THR A 338 12.34 -16.30 10.19
N ARG A 339 11.46 -16.69 11.14
CA ARG A 339 11.23 -18.07 11.55
C ARG A 339 9.76 -18.35 11.50
N ASN A 340 9.39 -19.55 11.11
CA ASN A 340 8.00 -19.94 11.08
C ASN A 340 7.79 -21.33 11.69
N ARG A 341 6.55 -21.58 12.10
CA ARG A 341 6.08 -22.90 12.52
C ARG A 341 4.66 -23.08 12.04
N GLN A 342 4.43 -24.17 11.31
CA GLN A 342 3.10 -24.62 10.95
C GLN A 342 2.46 -25.36 12.14
N LEU A 343 1.23 -25.01 12.44
CA LEU A 343 0.40 -25.65 13.48
C LEU A 343 -0.42 -26.80 12.87
N GLY A 344 -0.84 -27.74 13.68
CA GLY A 344 -1.76 -28.81 13.26
C GLY A 344 -3.09 -28.24 12.78
N ASP A 345 -3.64 -27.28 13.55
CA ASP A 345 -4.90 -26.63 13.25
C ASP A 345 -4.75 -25.11 13.12
N PRO A 346 -5.58 -24.46 12.28
CA PRO A 346 -5.60 -23.01 12.21
C PRO A 346 -5.97 -22.39 13.54
N THR A 347 -5.38 -21.24 13.87
CA THR A 347 -5.67 -20.52 15.10
C THR A 347 -5.94 -19.05 14.85
N ARG A 348 -6.76 -18.45 15.72
CA ARG A 348 -6.91 -17.01 15.90
C ARG A 348 -6.69 -16.57 17.35
N LEU A 349 -6.28 -17.50 18.23
CA LEU A 349 -6.05 -17.24 19.65
C LEU A 349 -4.68 -16.60 19.89
N ALA A 350 -4.68 -15.50 20.64
CA ALA A 350 -3.47 -14.79 21.01
C ALA A 350 -2.50 -15.67 21.79
N ASP A 351 -3.01 -16.55 22.65
CA ASP A 351 -2.21 -17.45 23.46
C ASP A 351 -1.44 -18.47 22.62
N ARG A 352 -2.08 -19.10 21.61
CA ARG A 352 -1.41 -20.05 20.70
C ARG A 352 -0.37 -19.35 19.82
N ILE A 353 -0.70 -18.15 19.30
CA ILE A 353 0.24 -17.32 18.51
C ILE A 353 1.45 -16.95 19.37
N PHE A 354 1.21 -16.47 20.60
CA PHE A 354 2.27 -16.08 21.54
C PHE A 354 3.17 -17.27 21.94
N THR A 355 2.58 -18.39 22.37
CA THR A 355 3.35 -19.55 22.81
C THR A 355 4.27 -20.08 21.69
N THR A 356 3.70 -20.22 20.49
CA THR A 356 4.48 -20.63 19.31
C THR A 356 5.57 -19.61 18.96
N GLY A 357 5.23 -18.32 18.99
CA GLY A 357 6.19 -17.23 18.75
C GLY A 357 7.31 -17.19 19.79
N LEU A 358 6.99 -17.47 21.05
CA LEU A 358 7.98 -17.51 22.16
C LEU A 358 8.97 -18.67 21.99
N GLU A 359 8.51 -19.84 21.56
CA GLU A 359 9.40 -20.97 21.28
C GLU A 359 10.34 -20.67 20.11
N LEU A 360 9.85 -19.95 19.08
CA LEU A 360 10.70 -19.49 17.98
C LEU A 360 11.71 -18.43 18.47
N LEU A 361 11.23 -17.46 19.27
CA LEU A 361 12.07 -16.37 19.81
C LEU A 361 13.20 -16.88 20.68
N ARG A 362 12.94 -17.85 21.57
CA ARG A 362 13.95 -18.43 22.47
C ARG A 362 15.16 -18.99 21.72
N LYS A 363 14.96 -19.51 20.52
CA LYS A 363 16.03 -20.06 19.66
C LYS A 363 16.90 -18.99 19.01
N GLU A 364 16.42 -17.75 18.97
CA GLU A 364 17.12 -16.62 18.36
C GLU A 364 17.81 -15.70 19.37
N ILE A 365 17.73 -16.03 20.69
CA ILE A 365 18.44 -15.29 21.75
C ILE A 365 19.86 -15.80 21.83
N ASP A 366 20.73 -15.20 21.03
CA ASP A 366 22.15 -15.53 20.87
C ASP A 366 23.07 -14.34 21.20
N GLY A 367 22.55 -13.33 21.94
CA GLY A 367 23.25 -12.07 22.21
C GLY A 367 23.10 -11.02 21.12
N THR A 368 22.45 -11.34 19.99
CA THR A 368 22.13 -10.36 18.94
C THR A 368 21.21 -9.26 19.49
N ARG A 369 21.55 -8.01 19.21
CA ARG A 369 20.72 -6.85 19.55
C ARG A 369 19.65 -6.63 18.47
N TYR A 370 18.41 -6.73 18.86
CA TYR A 370 17.26 -6.55 17.96
C TYR A 370 16.65 -5.16 18.08
N ARG A 371 16.44 -4.53 16.94
CA ARG A 371 15.77 -3.23 16.80
C ARG A 371 14.30 -3.33 16.47
N LEU A 372 13.83 -4.49 16.00
CA LEU A 372 12.44 -4.73 15.62
C LEU A 372 12.05 -6.16 15.94
N LEU A 373 10.83 -6.30 16.46
CA LEU A 373 10.15 -7.57 16.66
C LEU A 373 8.80 -7.51 15.94
N GLY A 374 8.46 -8.56 15.21
CA GLY A 374 7.17 -8.76 14.57
C GLY A 374 6.70 -10.20 14.72
N ILE A 375 5.38 -10.37 14.78
CA ILE A 375 4.72 -11.68 14.71
C ILE A 375 3.53 -11.61 13.76
N GLY A 376 3.25 -12.71 13.10
CA GLY A 376 2.12 -12.81 12.18
C GLY A 376 1.63 -14.23 12.03
N VAL A 377 0.50 -14.36 11.33
CA VAL A 377 -0.12 -15.62 10.97
C VAL A 377 -0.36 -15.63 9.47
N ALA A 378 0.07 -16.69 8.82
CA ALA A 378 -0.08 -16.95 7.39
C ALA A 378 -0.89 -18.24 7.16
N ASP A 379 -1.06 -18.61 5.89
CA ASP A 379 -1.93 -19.72 5.47
C ASP A 379 -3.33 -19.53 6.04
N LEU A 380 -3.92 -18.37 5.68
CA LEU A 380 -5.20 -17.92 6.22
C LEU A 380 -6.35 -18.75 5.66
N CYS A 381 -7.37 -18.94 6.50
CA CYS A 381 -8.63 -19.59 6.18
C CYS A 381 -9.78 -18.93 6.97
N ASP A 382 -11.01 -19.36 6.66
CA ASP A 382 -12.20 -18.95 7.41
C ASP A 382 -12.10 -19.33 8.90
N SER A 383 -12.58 -18.45 9.78
CA SER A 383 -12.53 -18.61 11.23
C SER A 383 -13.34 -19.80 11.76
N GLY A 384 -14.29 -20.33 11.00
CA GLY A 384 -15.06 -21.52 11.38
C GLY A 384 -14.20 -22.79 11.47
N LYS A 385 -12.99 -22.77 10.90
CA LYS A 385 -12.03 -23.88 10.98
C LYS A 385 -11.01 -23.72 12.11
N ALA A 386 -11.12 -22.64 12.90
CA ALA A 386 -10.12 -22.29 13.91
C ALA A 386 -10.33 -23.03 15.23
N ASP A 387 -9.21 -23.41 15.84
CA ASP A 387 -9.15 -23.85 17.23
C ASP A 387 -10.19 -24.95 17.56
N PRO A 388 -10.23 -26.06 16.79
CA PRO A 388 -11.19 -27.12 17.05
C PRO A 388 -11.00 -27.67 18.49
N PRO A 389 -12.07 -28.19 19.12
CA PRO A 389 -11.95 -28.80 20.43
C PRO A 389 -10.93 -29.94 20.41
N ASP A 390 -9.91 -29.82 21.24
CA ASP A 390 -8.91 -30.88 21.43
C ASP A 390 -9.29 -31.70 22.66
N LEU A 391 -9.47 -33.00 22.47
CA LEU A 391 -9.80 -33.93 23.57
C LEU A 391 -8.60 -34.18 24.47
N VAL A 392 -7.40 -33.96 24.02
CA VAL A 392 -6.15 -34.15 24.78
C VAL A 392 -5.78 -32.88 25.55
N ASP A 393 -5.87 -31.69 24.88
CA ASP A 393 -5.61 -30.38 25.52
C ASP A 393 -6.92 -29.69 25.95
N THR A 394 -7.51 -30.16 27.06
CA THR A 394 -8.70 -29.54 27.67
C THR A 394 -8.47 -28.10 28.16
N LEU A 395 -7.20 -27.70 28.34
CA LEU A 395 -6.84 -26.32 28.73
C LEU A 395 -6.96 -25.34 27.57
N SER A 396 -6.78 -25.79 26.33
CA SER A 396 -6.91 -24.94 25.14
C SER A 396 -8.31 -24.34 25.04
N HIS A 397 -9.35 -25.15 25.30
CA HIS A 397 -10.73 -24.67 25.29
C HIS A 397 -11.01 -23.64 26.41
N LYS A 398 -10.51 -23.86 27.62
CA LYS A 398 -10.66 -22.91 28.73
C LYS A 398 -9.96 -21.58 28.43
N ARG A 399 -8.76 -21.63 27.81
CA ARG A 399 -8.01 -20.43 27.37
C ARG A 399 -8.77 -19.67 26.28
N ALA A 400 -9.37 -20.38 25.32
CA ALA A 400 -10.19 -19.76 24.28
C ALA A 400 -11.40 -19.01 24.86
N LEU A 401 -12.10 -19.62 25.84
CA LEU A 401 -13.22 -18.98 26.54
C LEU A 401 -12.77 -17.75 27.34
N ALA A 402 -11.66 -17.87 28.08
CA ALA A 402 -11.10 -16.75 28.84
C ALA A 402 -10.68 -15.59 27.91
N GLU A 403 -10.04 -15.90 26.78
CA GLU A 403 -9.66 -14.91 25.79
C GLU A 403 -10.89 -14.22 25.18
N GLY A 404 -11.95 -14.97 24.86
CA GLY A 404 -13.22 -14.40 24.38
C GLY A 404 -13.88 -13.47 25.41
N ALA A 405 -13.84 -13.81 26.69
CA ALA A 405 -14.34 -12.95 27.76
C ALA A 405 -13.51 -11.65 27.90
N MET A 406 -12.18 -11.75 27.79
CA MET A 406 -11.29 -10.58 27.80
C MET A 406 -11.56 -9.68 26.59
N ASP A 407 -11.75 -10.25 25.40
CA ASP A 407 -12.07 -9.49 24.21
C ASP A 407 -13.40 -8.73 24.38
N ALA A 408 -14.44 -9.38 24.89
CA ALA A 408 -15.73 -8.74 25.16
C ALA A 408 -15.61 -7.56 26.16
N LEU A 409 -14.78 -7.71 27.19
CA LEU A 409 -14.50 -6.62 28.14
C LEU A 409 -13.72 -5.48 27.50
N ARG A 410 -12.74 -5.79 26.67
CA ARG A 410 -11.97 -4.78 25.92
C ARG A 410 -12.81 -4.03 24.90
N ASP A 411 -13.72 -4.68 24.23
CA ASP A 411 -14.65 -4.04 23.28
C ASP A 411 -15.62 -3.09 24.01
N LYS A 412 -16.06 -3.45 25.22
CA LYS A 412 -17.00 -2.64 26.00
C LYS A 412 -16.35 -1.49 26.76
N PHE A 413 -15.17 -1.71 27.32
CA PHE A 413 -14.52 -0.78 28.25
C PHE A 413 -13.17 -0.23 27.76
N GLY A 414 -12.75 -0.59 26.55
CA GLY A 414 -11.46 -0.20 25.98
C GLY A 414 -10.34 -1.21 26.27
N ARG A 415 -9.31 -1.19 25.43
CA ARG A 415 -8.22 -2.18 25.46
C ARG A 415 -7.43 -2.25 26.76
N SER A 416 -7.36 -1.17 27.50
CA SER A 416 -6.67 -1.10 28.80
C SER A 416 -7.49 -1.67 29.98
N ALA A 417 -8.75 -2.04 29.77
CA ALA A 417 -9.63 -2.56 30.83
C ALA A 417 -9.17 -3.91 31.39
N VAL A 418 -8.52 -4.73 30.55
CA VAL A 418 -7.98 -6.04 30.96
C VAL A 418 -6.61 -6.24 30.34
N GLU A 419 -5.58 -6.41 31.20
CA GLU A 419 -4.22 -6.72 30.79
C GLU A 419 -3.83 -8.15 31.25
N THR A 420 -2.94 -8.78 30.49
CA THR A 420 -2.36 -10.07 30.90
C THR A 420 -1.15 -9.86 31.80
N GLY A 421 -0.78 -10.85 32.64
CA GLY A 421 0.39 -10.74 33.52
C GLY A 421 1.71 -10.46 32.77
N TYR A 422 1.81 -10.80 31.48
CA TYR A 422 2.96 -10.49 30.66
C TYR A 422 3.07 -9.01 30.27
N THR A 423 1.96 -8.30 30.20
CA THR A 423 1.87 -6.90 29.78
C THR A 423 1.62 -5.94 30.93
N PHE A 424 1.18 -6.47 32.09
CA PHE A 424 0.81 -5.67 33.25
C PHE A 424 2.00 -4.85 33.79
N GLY A 425 1.78 -3.55 33.95
CA GLY A 425 2.79 -2.62 34.47
C GLY A 425 3.98 -2.35 33.54
N LYS A 426 4.05 -3.04 32.38
CA LYS A 426 5.09 -2.82 31.36
C LYS A 426 4.59 -2.01 30.16
N GLY A 427 3.33 -1.57 30.21
CA GLY A 427 2.75 -0.71 29.18
C GLY A 427 3.52 0.61 29.07
N HIS A 428 3.78 1.02 27.85
CA HIS A 428 4.16 2.39 27.55
C HIS A 428 3.15 3.28 28.27
N ARG A 429 3.61 4.16 29.15
CA ARG A 429 2.81 5.26 29.72
C ARG A 429 2.49 6.26 28.61
N GLY A 430 1.78 5.81 27.60
CA GLY A 430 1.01 6.64 26.68
C GLY A 430 -0.30 6.98 27.37
N LYS A 431 -0.72 8.23 27.28
CA LYS A 431 -2.02 8.69 27.77
C LYS A 431 -3.11 7.69 27.42
N PRO A 432 -4.12 7.50 28.30
CA PRO A 432 -5.22 6.60 28.01
C PRO A 432 -5.83 6.94 26.65
N ALA A 433 -5.93 5.94 25.78
CA ALA A 433 -6.59 6.09 24.50
C ALA A 433 -8.04 6.57 24.75
N ARG A 434 -8.46 7.61 24.05
CA ARG A 434 -9.85 8.05 24.10
C ARG A 434 -10.72 6.95 23.48
N PRO A 435 -11.96 6.72 23.97
CA PRO A 435 -12.86 5.76 23.34
C PRO A 435 -13.04 6.15 21.85
N GLY A 436 -12.71 5.23 20.93
CA GLY A 436 -12.81 5.44 19.48
C GLY A 436 -11.50 5.36 18.69
N GLU A 437 -10.32 5.24 19.33
CA GLU A 437 -9.07 4.98 18.61
C GLU A 437 -8.94 3.48 18.28
N GLU A 438 -9.56 3.05 17.20
CA GLU A 438 -9.39 1.71 16.64
C GLU A 438 -8.16 1.66 15.73
N ASP A 439 -7.20 0.79 16.08
CA ASP A 439 -6.12 0.37 15.20
C ASP A 439 -6.68 -0.41 14.01
N GLU A 440 -6.72 0.17 12.83
CA GLU A 440 -7.04 -0.58 11.61
C GLU A 440 -5.94 -1.59 11.22
N PRO A 441 -6.29 -2.72 10.60
CA PRO A 441 -5.32 -3.70 10.16
C PRO A 441 -4.42 -3.11 9.08
N GLU A 442 -3.11 -3.08 9.33
CA GLU A 442 -2.10 -2.93 8.30
C GLU A 442 -2.13 -4.24 7.49
N VAL A 443 -2.98 -4.27 6.45
CA VAL A 443 -3.00 -5.35 5.48
C VAL A 443 -1.74 -5.20 4.64
N ARG A 444 -0.70 -5.97 4.96
CA ARG A 444 0.48 -6.05 4.11
C ARG A 444 0.16 -6.85 2.87
N HIS A 445 0.21 -6.19 1.76
CA HIS A 445 0.00 -6.79 0.45
C HIS A 445 1.22 -7.64 0.01
N PRO A 446 1.00 -8.65 -0.87
CA PRO A 446 2.01 -9.64 -1.24
C PRO A 446 3.30 -9.13 -1.87
N TRP A 447 3.36 -7.87 -2.30
CA TRP A 447 4.52 -7.28 -2.99
C TRP A 447 5.56 -6.61 -2.10
N GLU A 448 5.37 -6.54 -0.77
CA GLU A 448 6.42 -6.07 0.15
C GLU A 448 7.55 -7.10 0.38
N ARG A 449 7.51 -8.20 -0.35
CA ARG A 449 8.60 -9.16 -0.45
C ARG A 449 9.11 -9.21 -1.89
N ILE A 450 10.03 -8.39 -2.21
CA ILE A 450 11.15 -8.70 -3.13
C ILE A 450 12.32 -7.82 -2.72
#